data_fa94bbed6f30e0029bb56ece18082a22
#
_entry.id   fa94bbed6f30e0029bb56ece18082a22
#
_cell.length_a   1.000
_cell.length_b   1.000
_cell.length_c   1.000
_cell.angle_alpha   90.00
_cell.angle_beta   90.00
_cell.angle_gamma   90.00
#
_symmetry.space_group_name_H-M   'P 1'
#
loop_
_entity.id
_entity.type
_entity.pdbx_description
1 polymer ?
#
loop_
_entity_poly.entity_id
_entity_poly.type
_entity_poly.pdbx_seq_one_letter_code
_entity_poly.pdbx_strand_id
1 'polypeptide(L)'
;MTESSVAGNDDRRSTNQNNMTENTAARTAEAHIQTTRIQSVSNGAGSQLMIALDVDGTLVDHDGHMSVTVREAAQAVVAAGHHVMIATGRSLNATLPVIEHIGIENGYAVCSNGGVILRVDSGLPDGYEILHKATFDPGPALRALRKRLPSAKYALEDADGNFLSTERFQDASFGVEAVGVDFQTMLEAVAVRVVVFSSENTPEEFNAAIRHIGLAGVTYSVGWTAWLDIAAAGVTKASALEHLRDRLSIEAHRTVAVGDGRNDIEMLTWARRGVAMGQAPVEVIAAADEVTKSVFDDGAAHVLRSLL
;
A
#
# COMPACT_ATOMS: atom_id res chain seq x y z
N MET A 1 21.71 23.58 71.59
CA MET A 1 22.92 22.77 71.47
C MET A 1 22.76 21.99 70.19
N THR A 2 23.34 22.56 69.12
CA THR A 2 24.48 22.03 68.35
C THR A 2 24.06 20.84 67.50
N GLU A 3 24.14 20.78 66.27
CA GLU A 3 24.96 21.23 65.13
C GLU A 3 24.54 20.28 63.99
N SER A 4 24.27 20.79 62.81
CA SER A 4 25.19 20.91 61.68
C SER A 4 25.48 19.56 61.03
N SER A 5 25.29 19.28 59.79
CA SER A 5 25.69 19.82 58.56
C SER A 5 25.67 18.74 57.44
N VAL A 6 25.44 19.21 56.24
CA VAL A 6 26.14 18.99 54.96
C VAL A 6 25.75 17.75 54.13
N ALA A 7 25.00 17.98 53.09
CA ALA A 7 25.31 18.09 51.64
C ALA A 7 25.97 16.86 50.94
N GLY A 8 25.45 16.56 49.78
CA GLY A 8 26.13 15.80 48.71
C GLY A 8 25.19 15.07 47.81
N ASN A 9 24.60 15.72 46.86
CA ASN A 9 24.80 15.65 45.42
C ASN A 9 25.20 14.26 44.87
N ASP A 10 24.25 13.55 44.29
CA ASP A 10 24.53 12.77 43.08
C ASP A 10 23.20 12.37 42.37
N ASP A 11 22.76 13.30 41.53
CA ASP A 11 21.61 13.04 40.64
C ASP A 11 22.05 13.39 39.21
N ARG A 12 22.91 12.54 38.63
CA ARG A 12 23.29 12.57 37.21
C ARG A 12 23.74 11.18 36.74
N ARG A 13 22.84 10.21 36.68
CA ARG A 13 23.04 8.96 35.89
C ARG A 13 21.73 8.24 35.67
N SER A 14 20.82 8.83 34.89
CA SER A 14 19.62 8.09 34.47
C SER A 14 19.02 8.55 33.15
N THR A 15 19.76 9.23 32.29
CA THR A 15 19.20 9.72 30.99
C THR A 15 19.92 9.21 29.75
N ASN A 16 20.73 8.16 29.84
CA ASN A 16 21.50 7.67 28.70
C ASN A 16 21.24 6.20 28.31
N GLN A 17 20.23 5.54 28.86
CA GLN A 17 19.91 4.16 28.47
C GLN A 17 18.69 4.01 27.56
N ASN A 18 17.83 5.01 27.42
CA ASN A 18 16.64 4.92 26.56
C ASN A 18 16.88 5.27 25.08
N ASN A 19 18.01 5.88 24.72
CA ASN A 19 18.31 6.22 23.33
C ASN A 19 19.09 5.14 22.55
N MET A 20 19.47 4.04 23.17
CA MET A 20 20.17 2.94 22.47
C MET A 20 19.25 1.79 22.03
N THR A 21 18.04 1.69 22.56
CA THR A 21 17.09 0.62 22.20
C THR A 21 16.21 0.97 21.00
N GLU A 22 15.95 2.23 20.72
CA GLU A 22 15.20 2.65 19.53
C GLU A 22 15.99 2.55 18.21
N ASN A 23 17.33 2.62 18.29
CA ASN A 23 18.18 2.55 17.10
C ASN A 23 18.51 1.11 16.64
N THR A 24 18.16 0.10 17.44
CA THR A 24 18.42 -1.31 17.11
C THR A 24 17.26 -1.94 16.35
N ALA A 25 16.01 -1.48 16.57
CA ALA A 25 14.83 -1.98 15.87
C ALA A 25 14.77 -1.50 14.40
N ALA A 26 15.30 -0.33 14.08
CA ALA A 26 15.35 0.20 12.72
C ALA A 26 16.41 -0.50 11.83
N ARG A 27 17.41 -1.16 12.42
CA ARG A 27 18.50 -1.83 11.67
C ARG A 27 18.24 -3.28 11.32
N THR A 28 17.21 -3.91 11.87
CA THR A 28 16.90 -5.34 11.62
C THR A 28 15.99 -5.57 10.42
N ALA A 29 15.40 -4.52 9.84
CA ALA A 29 14.58 -4.59 8.64
C ALA A 29 15.38 -4.50 7.31
N GLU A 30 16.69 -4.23 7.38
CA GLU A 30 17.54 -4.04 6.18
C GLU A 30 18.27 -5.31 5.69
N ALA A 31 18.07 -6.45 6.29
CA ALA A 31 18.83 -7.65 5.93
C ALA A 31 17.97 -8.61 5.09
N HIS A 32 18.29 -8.66 3.83
CA HIS A 32 18.25 -9.70 2.79
C HIS A 32 17.59 -9.24 1.49
N ILE A 33 18.25 -8.32 0.81
CA ILE A 33 17.99 -8.10 -0.63
C ILE A 33 19.21 -8.65 -1.40
N GLN A 34 19.05 -9.80 -2.02
CA GLN A 34 20.02 -10.25 -3.03
C GLN A 34 19.90 -9.38 -4.28
N THR A 35 20.92 -8.60 -4.54
CA THR A 35 21.01 -7.72 -5.70
C THR A 35 21.33 -8.51 -6.96
N THR A 36 20.32 -8.86 -7.73
CA THR A 36 20.52 -9.30 -9.12
C THR A 36 20.57 -8.05 -10.01
N ARG A 37 21.75 -7.74 -10.52
CA ARG A 37 22.00 -6.62 -11.43
C ARG A 37 21.45 -6.99 -12.81
N ILE A 38 20.35 -6.36 -13.23
CA ILE A 38 19.82 -6.50 -14.59
C ILE A 38 20.47 -5.42 -15.46
N GLN A 39 21.07 -5.87 -16.59
CA GLN A 39 21.60 -4.95 -17.59
C GLN A 39 20.49 -4.09 -18.18
N SER A 40 20.62 -2.78 -18.06
CA SER A 40 19.72 -1.80 -18.64
C SER A 40 19.90 -1.77 -20.16
N VAL A 41 18.83 -1.99 -20.90
CA VAL A 41 18.75 -1.58 -22.31
C VAL A 41 18.64 -0.04 -22.30
N SER A 42 19.72 0.62 -22.68
CA SER A 42 19.79 2.08 -22.78
C SER A 42 19.10 2.54 -24.07
N ASN A 43 17.87 3.05 -23.92
CA ASN A 43 17.31 3.96 -24.89
C ASN A 43 16.72 5.16 -24.15
N GLY A 44 17.36 6.33 -24.24
CA GLY A 44 16.78 7.62 -23.90
C GLY A 44 16.54 7.89 -22.41
N ALA A 45 17.50 7.64 -21.52
CA ALA A 45 17.37 7.79 -20.05
C ALA A 45 17.09 9.22 -19.53
N GLY A 46 16.73 10.16 -20.42
CA GLY A 46 16.60 11.60 -20.09
C GLY A 46 15.17 12.13 -19.91
N SER A 47 14.11 11.41 -20.31
CA SER A 47 12.74 11.99 -20.33
C SER A 47 11.64 11.13 -19.72
N GLN A 48 11.92 9.90 -19.30
CA GLN A 48 10.88 8.98 -18.82
C GLN A 48 10.35 9.36 -17.44
N LEU A 49 9.03 9.35 -17.28
CA LEU A 49 8.33 9.52 -16.01
C LEU A 49 8.00 8.15 -15.40
N MET A 50 7.94 8.09 -14.08
CA MET A 50 7.33 7.02 -13.31
C MET A 50 5.95 7.49 -12.85
N ILE A 51 4.90 6.81 -13.32
CA ILE A 51 3.51 7.21 -13.12
C ILE A 51 2.81 6.11 -12.35
N ALA A 52 2.47 6.36 -11.10
CA ALA A 52 1.76 5.46 -10.22
C ALA A 52 0.25 5.78 -10.24
N LEU A 53 -0.55 4.77 -10.55
CA LEU A 53 -2.00 4.89 -10.65
C LEU A 53 -2.67 3.93 -9.67
N ASP A 54 -3.50 4.47 -8.79
CA ASP A 54 -4.42 3.65 -8.03
C ASP A 54 -5.51 3.06 -8.96
N VAL A 55 -6.23 2.05 -8.47
CA VAL A 55 -7.25 1.34 -9.25
C VAL A 55 -8.64 1.82 -8.89
N ASP A 56 -9.09 1.53 -7.67
CA ASP A 56 -10.48 1.70 -7.24
C ASP A 56 -10.79 3.18 -6.94
N GLY A 57 -11.72 3.76 -7.70
CA GLY A 57 -12.00 5.20 -7.63
C GLY A 57 -11.03 6.07 -8.43
N THR A 58 -10.04 5.48 -9.08
CA THR A 58 -9.05 6.19 -9.91
C THR A 58 -9.10 5.72 -11.37
N LEU A 59 -8.74 4.47 -11.65
CA LEU A 59 -8.82 3.87 -12.98
C LEU A 59 -10.16 3.24 -13.28
N VAL A 60 -10.80 2.69 -12.25
CA VAL A 60 -12.13 2.07 -12.33
C VAL A 60 -13.10 2.74 -11.36
N ASP A 61 -14.36 2.77 -11.72
CA ASP A 61 -15.44 3.22 -10.84
C ASP A 61 -15.82 2.15 -9.78
N HIS A 62 -16.86 2.43 -9.00
CA HIS A 62 -17.32 1.52 -7.93
C HIS A 62 -17.86 0.18 -8.43
N ASP A 63 -18.22 0.09 -9.71
CA ASP A 63 -18.68 -1.14 -10.36
C ASP A 63 -17.53 -1.91 -11.03
N GLY A 64 -16.29 -1.38 -10.92
CA GLY A 64 -15.10 -1.96 -11.51
C GLY A 64 -14.96 -1.66 -13.01
N HIS A 65 -15.74 -0.72 -13.54
CA HIS A 65 -15.69 -0.35 -14.95
C HIS A 65 -14.61 0.72 -15.21
N MET A 66 -13.75 0.47 -16.20
CA MET A 66 -12.79 1.42 -16.74
C MET A 66 -13.32 2.01 -18.03
N SER A 67 -13.39 3.34 -18.15
CA SER A 67 -13.79 3.99 -19.38
C SER A 67 -12.77 3.75 -20.50
N VAL A 68 -13.25 3.76 -21.75
CA VAL A 68 -12.37 3.69 -22.94
C VAL A 68 -11.38 4.85 -22.94
N THR A 69 -11.82 6.03 -22.51
CA THR A 69 -11.01 7.26 -22.43
C THR A 69 -9.81 7.11 -21.49
N VAL A 70 -10.01 6.51 -20.31
CA VAL A 70 -8.95 6.25 -19.32
C VAL A 70 -7.97 5.21 -19.86
N ARG A 71 -8.47 4.11 -20.41
CA ARG A 71 -7.65 3.05 -20.99
C ARG A 71 -6.75 3.58 -22.12
N GLU A 72 -7.34 4.30 -23.09
CA GLU A 72 -6.60 4.85 -24.22
C GLU A 72 -5.54 5.87 -23.76
N ALA A 73 -5.84 6.70 -22.76
CA ALA A 73 -4.88 7.62 -22.20
C ALA A 73 -3.70 6.91 -21.52
N ALA A 74 -3.96 5.83 -20.77
CA ALA A 74 -2.90 5.02 -20.15
C ALA A 74 -2.02 4.35 -21.22
N GLN A 75 -2.63 3.76 -22.25
CA GLN A 75 -1.91 3.16 -23.37
C GLN A 75 -1.04 4.17 -24.12
N ALA A 76 -1.54 5.39 -24.34
CA ALA A 76 -0.79 6.45 -25.00
C ALA A 76 0.48 6.84 -24.20
N VAL A 77 0.36 6.93 -22.88
CA VAL A 77 1.48 7.25 -21.99
C VAL A 77 2.51 6.12 -21.96
N VAL A 78 2.07 4.84 -21.96
CA VAL A 78 2.96 3.68 -22.11
C VAL A 78 3.67 3.72 -23.46
N ALA A 79 2.94 3.99 -24.54
CA ALA A 79 3.50 4.10 -25.90
C ALA A 79 4.50 5.26 -26.05
N ALA A 80 4.34 6.35 -25.27
CA ALA A 80 5.29 7.44 -25.17
C ALA A 80 6.59 7.08 -24.44
N GLY A 81 6.68 5.84 -23.89
CA GLY A 81 7.87 5.31 -23.23
C GLY A 81 7.95 5.62 -21.73
N HIS A 82 6.88 6.07 -21.12
CA HIS A 82 6.83 6.27 -19.67
C HIS A 82 6.56 4.96 -18.91
N HIS A 83 6.99 4.90 -17.66
CA HIS A 83 6.71 3.77 -16.77
C HIS A 83 5.37 3.97 -16.07
N VAL A 84 4.32 3.34 -16.58
CA VAL A 84 3.01 3.30 -15.92
C VAL A 84 2.97 2.11 -14.98
N MET A 85 2.66 2.36 -13.70
CA MET A 85 2.61 1.37 -12.64
C MET A 85 1.24 1.40 -11.97
N ILE A 86 0.66 0.24 -11.77
CA ILE A 86 -0.51 0.08 -10.90
C ILE A 86 -0.02 0.04 -9.45
N ALA A 87 -0.66 0.81 -8.55
CA ALA A 87 -0.40 0.81 -7.12
C ALA A 87 -1.71 0.71 -6.34
N THR A 88 -2.06 -0.48 -5.88
CA THR A 88 -3.42 -0.79 -5.40
C THR A 88 -3.43 -1.54 -4.07
N GLY A 89 -4.55 -1.43 -3.35
CA GLY A 89 -4.87 -2.30 -2.23
C GLY A 89 -5.30 -3.71 -2.64
N ARG A 90 -5.67 -3.92 -3.92
CA ARG A 90 -6.05 -5.24 -4.43
C ARG A 90 -4.89 -6.23 -4.31
N SER A 91 -5.23 -7.51 -4.15
CA SER A 91 -4.24 -8.58 -4.25
C SER A 91 -3.65 -8.70 -5.65
N LEU A 92 -2.60 -9.52 -5.79
CA LEU A 92 -2.04 -9.88 -7.08
C LEU A 92 -3.13 -10.40 -8.04
N ASN A 93 -3.91 -11.38 -7.61
CA ASN A 93 -4.93 -12.01 -8.44
C ASN A 93 -6.03 -11.04 -8.91
N ALA A 94 -6.37 -10.05 -8.10
CA ALA A 94 -7.34 -9.01 -8.46
C ALA A 94 -6.72 -7.87 -9.30
N THR A 95 -5.39 -7.75 -9.31
CA THR A 95 -4.66 -6.71 -10.05
C THR A 95 -4.34 -7.14 -11.48
N LEU A 96 -4.03 -8.41 -11.71
CA LEU A 96 -3.68 -8.92 -13.04
C LEU A 96 -4.73 -8.60 -14.12
N PRO A 97 -6.05 -8.78 -13.88
CA PRO A 97 -7.07 -8.41 -14.89
C PRO A 97 -7.06 -6.91 -15.23
N VAL A 98 -6.72 -6.03 -14.28
CA VAL A 98 -6.62 -4.59 -14.52
C VAL A 98 -5.43 -4.27 -15.42
N ILE A 99 -4.28 -4.91 -15.16
CA ILE A 99 -3.05 -4.78 -15.96
C ILE A 99 -3.32 -5.21 -17.41
N GLU A 100 -3.95 -6.37 -17.58
CA GLU A 100 -4.35 -6.91 -18.89
C GLU A 100 -5.31 -5.96 -19.61
N HIS A 101 -6.33 -5.43 -18.91
CA HIS A 101 -7.33 -4.54 -19.48
C HIS A 101 -6.74 -3.21 -19.96
N ILE A 102 -5.74 -2.68 -19.27
CA ILE A 102 -4.98 -1.50 -19.70
C ILE A 102 -4.05 -1.83 -20.88
N GLY A 103 -3.60 -3.09 -20.98
CA GLY A 103 -2.66 -3.52 -22.01
C GLY A 103 -1.20 -3.21 -21.65
N ILE A 104 -0.86 -3.27 -20.38
CA ILE A 104 0.54 -3.19 -19.92
C ILE A 104 1.19 -4.58 -20.11
N GLU A 105 1.97 -4.72 -21.18
CA GLU A 105 2.68 -5.98 -21.48
C GLU A 105 4.02 -6.09 -20.73
N ASN A 106 4.66 -4.95 -20.44
CA ASN A 106 5.92 -4.86 -19.73
C ASN A 106 5.89 -3.69 -18.76
N GLY A 107 6.13 -3.94 -17.49
CA GLY A 107 6.06 -2.89 -16.47
C GLY A 107 6.18 -3.43 -15.05
N TYR A 108 5.58 -2.71 -14.12
CA TYR A 108 5.59 -3.07 -12.70
C TYR A 108 4.23 -2.80 -12.09
N ALA A 109 3.92 -3.51 -11.02
CA ALA A 109 2.75 -3.25 -10.20
C ALA A 109 3.07 -3.43 -8.72
N VAL A 110 2.36 -2.66 -7.90
CA VAL A 110 2.36 -2.70 -6.44
C VAL A 110 0.97 -3.13 -6.00
N CYS A 111 0.87 -4.31 -5.37
CA CYS A 111 -0.36 -4.91 -4.89
C CYS A 111 -0.38 -4.94 -3.36
N SER A 112 -1.54 -5.21 -2.78
CA SER A 112 -1.75 -5.38 -1.34
C SER A 112 -1.16 -4.21 -0.53
N ASN A 113 -1.43 -2.96 -0.99
CA ASN A 113 -0.93 -1.71 -0.39
C ASN A 113 0.62 -1.65 -0.22
N GLY A 114 1.37 -2.29 -1.11
CA GLY A 114 2.83 -2.36 -1.03
C GLY A 114 3.37 -3.71 -0.56
N GLY A 115 2.49 -4.61 -0.12
CA GLY A 115 2.87 -5.94 0.35
C GLY A 115 3.47 -6.83 -0.72
N VAL A 116 3.13 -6.61 -2.00
CA VAL A 116 3.66 -7.37 -3.15
C VAL A 116 4.10 -6.42 -4.25
N ILE A 117 5.29 -6.63 -4.78
CA ILE A 117 5.82 -5.92 -5.95
C ILE A 117 6.00 -6.93 -7.08
N LEU A 118 5.45 -6.61 -8.24
CA LEU A 118 5.51 -7.43 -9.45
C LEU A 118 6.34 -6.76 -10.54
N ARG A 119 7.04 -7.57 -11.33
CA ARG A 119 7.41 -7.26 -12.70
C ARG A 119 6.41 -7.94 -13.63
N VAL A 120 5.78 -7.17 -14.47
CA VAL A 120 4.90 -7.66 -15.55
C VAL A 120 5.75 -7.82 -16.80
N ASP A 121 5.66 -8.97 -17.45
CA ASP A 121 6.43 -9.27 -18.67
C ASP A 121 5.69 -10.38 -19.42
N SER A 122 5.08 -10.04 -20.54
CA SER A 122 4.32 -10.99 -21.38
C SER A 122 5.16 -12.15 -21.94
N GLY A 123 6.48 -12.06 -21.86
CA GLY A 123 7.41 -13.16 -22.23
C GLY A 123 7.60 -14.20 -21.13
N LEU A 124 7.11 -13.95 -19.91
CA LEU A 124 7.18 -14.93 -18.81
C LEU A 124 6.02 -15.94 -18.90
N PRO A 125 6.18 -17.17 -18.38
CA PRO A 125 5.15 -18.21 -18.45
C PRO A 125 3.81 -17.78 -17.84
N ASP A 126 3.84 -17.05 -16.71
CA ASP A 126 2.66 -16.57 -16.01
C ASP A 126 2.36 -15.09 -16.32
N GLY A 127 3.13 -14.45 -17.21
CA GLY A 127 3.01 -13.03 -17.55
C GLY A 127 3.58 -12.08 -16.50
N TYR A 128 4.10 -12.57 -15.38
CA TYR A 128 4.68 -11.76 -14.30
C TYR A 128 5.72 -12.52 -13.47
N GLU A 129 6.48 -11.77 -12.69
CA GLU A 129 7.41 -12.26 -11.67
C GLU A 129 7.22 -11.46 -10.37
N ILE A 130 7.18 -12.15 -9.23
CA ILE A 130 7.15 -11.48 -7.92
C ILE A 130 8.57 -11.05 -7.57
N LEU A 131 8.80 -9.74 -7.48
CA LEU A 131 10.10 -9.17 -7.13
C LEU A 131 10.30 -9.06 -5.62
N HIS A 132 9.22 -8.78 -4.91
CA HIS A 132 9.25 -8.61 -3.45
C HIS A 132 7.90 -8.98 -2.85
N LYS A 133 7.95 -9.56 -1.65
CA LYS A 133 6.78 -9.84 -0.83
C LYS A 133 7.11 -9.51 0.63
N ALA A 134 6.42 -8.53 1.19
CA ALA A 134 6.57 -8.14 2.59
C ALA A 134 5.60 -8.93 3.45
N THR A 135 6.12 -9.68 4.41
CA THR A 135 5.30 -10.52 5.30
C THR A 135 5.45 -10.10 6.75
N PHE A 136 4.44 -10.42 7.57
CA PHE A 136 4.44 -10.14 9.01
C PHE A 136 3.65 -11.18 9.80
N ASP A 137 3.85 -11.21 11.13
CA ASP A 137 3.03 -11.96 12.07
C ASP A 137 1.73 -11.20 12.36
N PRO A 138 0.56 -11.69 11.90
CA PRO A 138 -0.72 -11.01 12.11
C PRO A 138 -1.28 -11.20 13.52
N GLY A 139 -0.77 -12.18 14.28
CA GLY A 139 -1.33 -12.63 15.55
C GLY A 139 -1.54 -11.53 16.57
N PRO A 140 -0.56 -10.65 16.86
CA PRO A 140 -0.74 -9.56 17.82
C PRO A 140 -1.88 -8.60 17.42
N ALA A 141 -1.93 -8.19 16.15
CA ALA A 141 -2.96 -7.29 15.62
C ALA A 141 -4.35 -7.95 15.64
N LEU A 142 -4.45 -9.19 15.17
CA LEU A 142 -5.71 -9.95 15.16
C LEU A 142 -6.28 -10.15 16.56
N ARG A 143 -5.45 -10.50 17.55
CA ARG A 143 -5.90 -10.64 18.95
C ARG A 143 -6.42 -9.33 19.52
N ALA A 144 -5.75 -8.22 19.26
CA ALA A 144 -6.17 -6.89 19.73
C ALA A 144 -7.50 -6.46 19.09
N LEU A 145 -7.66 -6.69 17.79
CA LEU A 145 -8.86 -6.40 17.03
C LEU A 145 -10.05 -7.26 17.49
N ARG A 146 -9.87 -8.59 17.59
CA ARG A 146 -10.94 -9.52 17.99
C ARG A 146 -11.54 -9.19 19.35
N LYS A 147 -10.72 -8.68 20.26
CA LYS A 147 -11.18 -8.25 21.59
C LYS A 147 -12.15 -7.07 21.54
N ARG A 148 -11.98 -6.17 20.57
CA ARG A 148 -12.77 -4.92 20.44
C ARG A 148 -13.86 -4.98 19.37
N LEU A 149 -13.65 -5.81 18.37
CA LEU A 149 -14.53 -6.02 17.23
C LEU A 149 -14.86 -7.51 17.09
N PRO A 150 -15.54 -8.11 18.07
CA PRO A 150 -15.78 -9.57 18.11
C PRO A 150 -16.67 -10.07 16.95
N SER A 151 -17.57 -9.22 16.44
CA SER A 151 -18.46 -9.53 15.32
C SER A 151 -17.88 -9.18 13.94
N ALA A 152 -16.69 -8.54 13.90
CA ALA A 152 -16.04 -8.26 12.63
C ALA A 152 -15.59 -9.54 11.92
N LYS A 153 -15.59 -9.49 10.61
CA LYS A 153 -15.03 -10.53 9.74
C LYS A 153 -13.56 -10.27 9.50
N TYR A 154 -12.80 -11.35 9.50
CA TYR A 154 -11.35 -11.32 9.36
C TYR A 154 -10.95 -12.15 8.16
N ALA A 155 -10.15 -11.58 7.28
CA ALA A 155 -9.52 -12.27 6.16
C ALA A 155 -8.03 -11.89 6.11
N LEU A 156 -7.20 -12.74 5.55
CA LEU A 156 -5.80 -12.45 5.29
C LEU A 156 -5.34 -13.08 3.98
N GLU A 157 -4.39 -12.44 3.34
CA GLU A 157 -3.57 -12.98 2.27
C GLU A 157 -2.30 -13.52 2.92
N ASP A 158 -2.05 -14.81 2.76
CA ASP A 158 -0.84 -15.46 3.30
C ASP A 158 0.38 -15.27 2.37
N ALA A 159 1.52 -15.78 2.83
CA ALA A 159 2.77 -15.71 2.07
C ALA A 159 2.72 -16.49 0.74
N ASP A 160 1.84 -17.47 0.61
CA ASP A 160 1.67 -18.28 -0.60
C ASP A 160 0.63 -17.70 -1.58
N GLY A 161 -0.05 -16.62 -1.17
CA GLY A 161 -1.08 -15.94 -1.98
C GLY A 161 -2.47 -16.54 -1.80
N ASN A 162 -2.68 -17.40 -0.80
CA ASN A 162 -4.01 -17.89 -0.46
C ASN A 162 -4.75 -16.86 0.38
N PHE A 163 -6.07 -16.82 0.22
CA PHE A 163 -6.94 -16.04 1.09
C PHE A 163 -7.59 -16.95 2.12
N LEU A 164 -7.36 -16.62 3.39
CA LEU A 164 -7.94 -17.30 4.54
C LEU A 164 -8.97 -16.36 5.20
N SER A 165 -10.12 -16.88 5.62
CA SER A 165 -11.13 -16.06 6.31
C SER A 165 -11.84 -16.85 7.41
N THR A 166 -12.29 -16.13 8.45
CA THR A 166 -13.05 -16.74 9.56
C THR A 166 -14.50 -17.05 9.20
N GLU A 167 -15.02 -16.41 8.14
CA GLU A 167 -16.37 -16.59 7.65
C GLU A 167 -16.36 -16.52 6.11
N ARG A 168 -17.44 -16.93 5.47
CA ARG A 168 -17.56 -16.76 4.03
C ARG A 168 -17.54 -15.28 3.69
N PHE A 169 -16.45 -14.87 3.07
CA PHE A 169 -16.15 -13.49 2.76
C PHE A 169 -15.73 -13.42 1.29
N GLN A 170 -16.52 -12.73 0.49
CA GLN A 170 -16.20 -12.48 -0.91
C GLN A 170 -16.01 -10.99 -1.09
N ASP A 171 -14.87 -10.60 -1.63
CA ASP A 171 -14.57 -9.22 -2.01
C ASP A 171 -13.77 -9.20 -3.30
N ALA A 172 -14.14 -8.32 -4.21
CA ALA A 172 -13.49 -8.19 -5.51
C ALA A 172 -11.98 -7.86 -5.39
N SER A 173 -11.57 -7.24 -4.27
CA SER A 173 -10.17 -6.91 -4.03
C SER A 173 -9.27 -8.12 -3.78
N PHE A 174 -9.84 -9.33 -3.57
CA PHE A 174 -9.06 -10.56 -3.40
C PHE A 174 -8.80 -11.29 -4.72
N GLY A 175 -9.71 -11.17 -5.68
CA GLY A 175 -9.59 -11.86 -6.98
C GLY A 175 -9.73 -13.38 -6.95
N VAL A 176 -9.83 -13.98 -5.74
CA VAL A 176 -10.01 -15.42 -5.50
C VAL A 176 -10.96 -15.63 -4.32
N GLU A 177 -11.55 -16.81 -4.25
CA GLU A 177 -12.40 -17.20 -3.13
C GLU A 177 -11.56 -17.48 -1.88
N ALA A 178 -11.97 -16.91 -0.75
CA ALA A 178 -11.29 -17.15 0.52
C ALA A 178 -11.63 -18.55 1.08
N VAL A 179 -10.61 -19.24 1.60
CA VAL A 179 -10.74 -20.50 2.30
C VAL A 179 -11.19 -20.25 3.74
N GLY A 180 -12.30 -20.86 4.15
CA GLY A 180 -12.79 -20.78 5.53
C GLY A 180 -11.85 -21.50 6.49
N VAL A 181 -11.35 -20.81 7.51
CA VAL A 181 -10.49 -21.35 8.56
C VAL A 181 -10.94 -20.86 9.93
N ASP A 182 -10.51 -21.55 10.99
CA ASP A 182 -10.70 -21.03 12.34
C ASP A 182 -9.75 -19.84 12.62
N PHE A 183 -10.12 -19.07 13.64
CA PHE A 183 -9.34 -17.88 14.02
C PHE A 183 -7.92 -18.23 14.52
N GLN A 184 -7.72 -19.40 15.11
CA GLN A 184 -6.41 -19.85 15.57
C GLN A 184 -5.45 -20.08 14.39
N THR A 185 -5.93 -20.68 13.32
CA THR A 185 -5.17 -20.84 12.06
C THR A 185 -4.71 -19.48 11.52
N MET A 186 -5.56 -18.46 11.57
CA MET A 186 -5.16 -17.10 11.12
C MET A 186 -4.11 -16.47 12.04
N LEU A 187 -4.15 -16.75 13.35
CA LEU A 187 -3.15 -16.24 14.30
C LEU A 187 -1.74 -16.81 14.07
N GLU A 188 -1.63 -17.97 13.45
CA GLU A 188 -0.38 -18.69 13.21
C GLU A 188 0.13 -18.52 11.77
N ALA A 189 -0.65 -17.85 10.93
CA ALA A 189 -0.27 -17.60 9.55
C ALA A 189 0.86 -16.57 9.43
N VAL A 190 1.57 -16.62 8.31
CA VAL A 190 2.47 -15.54 7.87
C VAL A 190 1.71 -14.72 6.84
N ALA A 191 1.35 -13.49 7.18
CA ALA A 191 0.49 -12.67 6.35
C ALA A 191 1.26 -11.65 5.51
N VAL A 192 0.76 -11.41 4.30
CA VAL A 192 1.10 -10.26 3.45
C VAL A 192 0.16 -9.10 3.75
N ARG A 193 -1.14 -9.40 3.91
CA ARG A 193 -2.21 -8.44 4.14
C ARG A 193 -3.24 -9.05 5.08
N VAL A 194 -3.75 -8.25 6.01
CA VAL A 194 -4.95 -8.60 6.80
C VAL A 194 -6.03 -7.61 6.49
N VAL A 195 -7.24 -8.10 6.32
CA VAL A 195 -8.45 -7.30 6.12
C VAL A 195 -9.41 -7.56 7.27
N VAL A 196 -9.96 -6.49 7.82
CA VAL A 196 -11.01 -6.56 8.84
C VAL A 196 -12.20 -5.72 8.38
N PHE A 197 -13.35 -6.34 8.37
CA PHE A 197 -14.59 -5.70 7.91
C PHE A 197 -15.71 -5.89 8.94
N SER A 198 -16.49 -4.84 9.16
CA SER A 198 -17.67 -4.91 10.02
C SER A 198 -18.92 -4.46 9.27
N SER A 199 -19.97 -5.28 9.29
CA SER A 199 -21.29 -4.93 8.80
C SER A 199 -22.20 -4.37 9.90
N GLU A 200 -21.77 -4.44 11.17
CA GLU A 200 -22.56 -4.04 12.34
C GLU A 200 -22.20 -2.66 12.87
N ASN A 201 -21.01 -2.15 12.53
CA ASN A 201 -20.53 -0.85 12.97
C ASN A 201 -20.67 0.20 11.86
N THR A 202 -20.98 1.43 12.24
CA THR A 202 -20.78 2.56 11.31
C THR A 202 -19.30 2.78 11.04
N PRO A 203 -18.92 3.44 9.94
CA PRO A 203 -17.52 3.79 9.68
C PRO A 203 -16.88 4.60 10.83
N GLU A 204 -17.63 5.50 11.47
CA GLU A 204 -17.18 6.34 12.58
C GLU A 204 -16.89 5.52 13.83
N GLU A 205 -17.81 4.60 14.21
CA GLU A 205 -17.63 3.68 15.34
C GLU A 205 -16.44 2.74 15.13
N PHE A 206 -16.34 2.18 13.93
CA PHE A 206 -15.24 1.31 13.55
C PHE A 206 -13.90 2.05 13.64
N ASN A 207 -13.80 3.25 13.04
CA ASN A 207 -12.62 4.09 13.10
C ASN A 207 -12.24 4.48 14.53
N ALA A 208 -13.22 4.78 15.37
CA ALA A 208 -12.98 5.08 16.78
C ALA A 208 -12.42 3.87 17.53
N ALA A 209 -12.95 2.66 17.25
CA ALA A 209 -12.44 1.41 17.82
C ALA A 209 -10.99 1.16 17.40
N ILE A 210 -10.63 1.32 16.12
CA ILE A 210 -9.28 1.13 15.60
C ILE A 210 -8.29 2.09 16.28
N ARG A 211 -8.62 3.39 16.33
CA ARG A 211 -7.77 4.38 17.02
C ARG A 211 -7.55 4.05 18.49
N HIS A 212 -8.57 3.51 19.15
CA HIS A 212 -8.48 3.14 20.58
C HIS A 212 -7.64 1.88 20.82
N ILE A 213 -7.57 0.97 19.85
CA ILE A 213 -6.73 -0.25 19.93
C ILE A 213 -5.24 0.11 19.89
N GLY A 214 -4.85 1.11 19.08
CA GLY A 214 -3.47 1.51 18.93
C GLY A 214 -2.60 0.38 18.38
N LEU A 215 -2.88 -0.04 17.14
CA LEU A 215 -2.12 -1.12 16.50
C LEU A 215 -0.64 -0.72 16.38
N ALA A 216 0.22 -1.49 17.04
CA ALA A 216 1.66 -1.28 17.02
C ALA A 216 2.35 -2.36 16.18
N GLY A 217 3.48 -2.01 15.56
CA GLY A 217 4.29 -2.96 14.77
C GLY A 217 3.72 -3.32 13.41
N VAL A 218 2.70 -2.60 12.94
CA VAL A 218 2.08 -2.77 11.63
C VAL A 218 1.76 -1.42 11.02
N THR A 219 1.64 -1.38 9.70
CA THR A 219 1.03 -0.27 8.95
C THR A 219 -0.43 -0.61 8.69
N TYR A 220 -1.32 0.36 8.79
CA TYR A 220 -2.73 0.13 8.47
C TYR A 220 -3.38 1.34 7.84
N SER A 221 -4.39 1.09 7.02
CA SER A 221 -5.29 2.12 6.47
C SER A 221 -6.75 1.76 6.71
N VAL A 222 -7.57 2.78 6.93
CA VAL A 222 -9.01 2.61 7.15
C VAL A 222 -9.75 3.11 5.92
N GLY A 223 -10.60 2.26 5.36
CA GLY A 223 -11.39 2.55 4.16
C GLY A 223 -12.57 3.50 4.41
N TRP A 224 -13.40 3.65 3.39
CA TRP A 224 -14.62 4.47 3.42
C TRP A 224 -15.76 3.84 4.21
N THR A 225 -15.78 2.53 4.24
CA THR A 225 -16.70 1.72 5.03
C THR A 225 -16.01 1.28 6.32
N ALA A 226 -16.67 0.47 7.13
CA ALA A 226 -16.06 -0.17 8.29
C ALA A 226 -15.05 -1.25 7.84
N TRP A 227 -13.98 -0.81 7.20
CA TRP A 227 -12.93 -1.60 6.54
C TRP A 227 -11.54 -1.18 7.01
N LEU A 228 -10.70 -2.15 7.32
CA LEU A 228 -9.32 -1.94 7.73
C LEU A 228 -8.40 -2.88 6.93
N ASP A 229 -7.39 -2.30 6.32
CA ASP A 229 -6.26 -3.01 5.74
C ASP A 229 -5.05 -2.91 6.67
N ILE A 230 -4.34 -4.03 6.88
CA ILE A 230 -3.11 -4.08 7.69
C ILE A 230 -2.02 -4.74 6.86
N ALA A 231 -0.84 -4.15 6.88
CA ALA A 231 0.38 -4.63 6.24
C ALA A 231 1.55 -4.65 7.24
N ALA A 232 2.69 -5.16 6.83
CA ALA A 232 3.92 -5.09 7.62
C ALA A 232 4.29 -3.63 7.95
N ALA A 233 4.98 -3.42 9.07
CA ALA A 233 5.39 -2.08 9.50
C ALA A 233 6.22 -1.36 8.42
N GLY A 234 5.87 -0.13 8.11
CA GLY A 234 6.52 0.69 7.09
C GLY A 234 6.18 0.32 5.64
N VAL A 235 5.33 -0.69 5.43
CA VAL A 235 4.87 -1.07 4.08
C VAL A 235 3.67 -0.24 3.70
N THR A 236 3.81 0.53 2.62
CA THR A 236 2.78 1.38 2.00
C THR A 236 2.95 1.35 0.49
N LYS A 237 1.98 1.87 -0.26
CA LYS A 237 2.14 2.08 -1.72
C LYS A 237 3.39 2.91 -2.01
N ALA A 238 3.62 3.97 -1.23
CA ALA A 238 4.77 4.86 -1.38
C ALA A 238 6.11 4.14 -1.16
N SER A 239 6.25 3.33 -0.10
CA SER A 239 7.50 2.62 0.18
C SER A 239 7.85 1.60 -0.90
N ALA A 240 6.84 0.91 -1.47
CA ALA A 240 7.01 -0.02 -2.57
C ALA A 240 7.39 0.71 -3.88
N LEU A 241 6.76 1.85 -4.16
CA LEU A 241 7.09 2.69 -5.31
C LEU A 241 8.49 3.29 -5.19
N GLU A 242 8.93 3.70 -4.00
CA GLU A 242 10.29 4.17 -3.78
C GLU A 242 11.32 3.08 -4.07
N HIS A 243 11.05 1.84 -3.64
CA HIS A 243 11.90 0.71 -3.98
C HIS A 243 12.00 0.48 -5.50
N LEU A 244 10.87 0.60 -6.23
CA LEU A 244 10.87 0.50 -7.69
C LEU A 244 11.58 1.68 -8.35
N ARG A 245 11.38 2.91 -7.85
CA ARG A 245 12.05 4.12 -8.35
C ARG A 245 13.57 3.98 -8.29
N ASP A 246 14.09 3.53 -7.14
CA ASP A 246 15.52 3.29 -6.96
C ASP A 246 16.04 2.19 -7.90
N ARG A 247 15.31 1.07 -8.01
CA ARG A 247 15.65 -0.03 -8.91
C ARG A 247 15.73 0.40 -10.37
N LEU A 248 14.84 1.31 -10.80
CA LEU A 248 14.78 1.85 -12.16
C LEU A 248 15.71 3.05 -12.36
N SER A 249 16.36 3.53 -11.29
CA SER A 249 17.22 4.72 -11.30
C SER A 249 16.47 5.96 -11.84
N ILE A 250 15.19 6.10 -11.49
CA ILE A 250 14.36 7.25 -11.83
C ILE A 250 14.55 8.32 -10.76
N GLU A 251 14.78 9.56 -11.18
CA GLU A 251 14.95 10.68 -10.26
C GLU A 251 13.62 11.07 -9.60
N ALA A 252 13.64 11.47 -8.32
CA ALA A 252 12.44 11.79 -7.55
C ALA A 252 11.55 12.86 -8.22
N HIS A 253 12.15 13.83 -8.90
CA HIS A 253 11.42 14.88 -9.60
C HIS A 253 10.64 14.40 -10.86
N ARG A 254 10.76 13.13 -11.23
CA ARG A 254 10.10 12.49 -12.38
C ARG A 254 9.00 11.52 -11.99
N THR A 255 8.45 11.68 -10.81
CA THR A 255 7.37 10.84 -10.30
C THR A 255 6.03 11.57 -10.38
N VAL A 256 5.01 10.85 -10.81
CA VAL A 256 3.61 11.29 -10.82
C VAL A 256 2.79 10.22 -10.10
N ALA A 257 1.84 10.61 -9.28
CA ALA A 257 0.90 9.70 -8.63
C ALA A 257 -0.52 10.22 -8.78
N VAL A 258 -1.47 9.31 -8.99
CA VAL A 258 -2.91 9.62 -9.05
C VAL A 258 -3.64 8.64 -8.14
N GLY A 259 -4.51 9.15 -7.27
CA GLY A 259 -5.26 8.34 -6.31
C GLY A 259 -6.45 9.07 -5.71
N ASP A 260 -7.33 8.34 -5.02
CA ASP A 260 -8.51 8.90 -4.36
C ASP A 260 -8.68 8.45 -2.91
N GLY A 261 -8.02 7.37 -2.50
CA GLY A 261 -8.19 6.74 -1.19
C GLY A 261 -7.24 7.27 -0.11
N ARG A 262 -7.57 6.98 1.16
CA ARG A 262 -6.67 7.29 2.30
C ARG A 262 -5.33 6.55 2.23
N ASN A 263 -5.33 5.36 1.62
CA ASN A 263 -4.12 4.56 1.35
C ASN A 263 -3.23 5.14 0.24
N ASP A 264 -3.69 6.22 -0.44
CA ASP A 264 -2.91 6.94 -1.43
C ASP A 264 -2.18 8.17 -0.87
N ILE A 265 -2.51 8.60 0.35
CA ILE A 265 -1.97 9.83 0.94
C ILE A 265 -0.44 9.84 0.90
N GLU A 266 0.20 8.76 1.35
CA GLU A 266 1.66 8.67 1.31
C GLU A 266 2.19 8.63 -0.13
N MET A 267 1.49 7.97 -1.06
CA MET A 267 1.87 7.89 -2.47
C MET A 267 1.76 9.26 -3.15
N LEU A 268 0.68 10.00 -2.90
CA LEU A 268 0.49 11.36 -3.43
C LEU A 268 1.55 12.32 -2.90
N THR A 269 1.85 12.25 -1.58
CA THR A 269 2.89 13.07 -0.94
C THR A 269 4.31 12.70 -1.40
N TRP A 270 4.56 11.42 -1.67
CA TRP A 270 5.84 10.92 -2.16
C TRP A 270 6.15 11.39 -3.59
N ALA A 271 5.16 11.46 -4.45
CA ALA A 271 5.36 11.85 -5.83
C ALA A 271 5.75 13.32 -5.96
N ARG A 272 6.54 13.66 -6.98
CA ARG A 272 6.82 15.07 -7.33
C ARG A 272 5.57 15.80 -7.79
N ARG A 273 4.63 15.10 -8.39
CA ARG A 273 3.30 15.56 -8.78
C ARG A 273 2.26 14.56 -8.27
N GLY A 274 1.71 14.82 -7.12
CA GLY A 274 0.61 14.05 -6.54
C GLY A 274 -0.74 14.67 -6.96
N VAL A 275 -1.61 13.88 -7.56
CA VAL A 275 -2.91 14.34 -8.07
C VAL A 275 -4.04 13.55 -7.40
N ALA A 276 -4.89 14.22 -6.65
CA ALA A 276 -6.09 13.62 -6.08
C ALA A 276 -7.24 13.62 -7.10
N MET A 277 -8.04 12.55 -7.11
CA MET A 277 -9.28 12.49 -7.88
C MET A 277 -10.32 13.46 -7.31
N GLY A 278 -11.20 13.97 -8.14
CA GLY A 278 -12.17 15.00 -7.76
C GLY A 278 -13.19 14.59 -6.70
N GLN A 279 -13.46 13.28 -6.55
CA GLN A 279 -14.33 12.73 -5.51
C GLN A 279 -13.58 12.34 -4.23
N ALA A 280 -12.25 12.48 -4.19
CA ALA A 280 -11.43 12.11 -3.04
C ALA A 280 -11.82 12.90 -1.77
N PRO A 281 -11.64 12.34 -0.57
CA PRO A 281 -11.90 13.06 0.67
C PRO A 281 -10.96 14.23 0.88
N VAL A 282 -11.42 15.14 1.75
CA VAL A 282 -10.70 16.37 2.04
C VAL A 282 -9.24 16.14 2.50
N GLU A 283 -9.00 15.09 3.27
CA GLU A 283 -7.64 14.73 3.73
C GLU A 283 -6.74 14.21 2.62
N VAL A 284 -7.29 13.53 1.61
CA VAL A 284 -6.55 13.07 0.43
C VAL A 284 -6.27 14.25 -0.50
N ILE A 285 -7.28 15.10 -0.73
CA ILE A 285 -7.12 16.35 -1.48
C ILE A 285 -6.04 17.24 -0.84
N ALA A 286 -6.03 17.36 0.48
CA ALA A 286 -5.06 18.17 1.20
C ALA A 286 -3.61 17.63 1.12
N ALA A 287 -3.44 16.34 0.82
CA ALA A 287 -2.13 15.71 0.66
C ALA A 287 -1.57 15.79 -0.77
N ALA A 288 -2.40 16.16 -1.74
CA ALA A 288 -2.03 16.24 -3.15
C ALA A 288 -1.58 17.66 -3.55
N ASP A 289 -0.78 17.75 -4.61
CA ASP A 289 -0.40 19.03 -5.23
C ASP A 289 -1.53 19.59 -6.08
N GLU A 290 -2.35 18.72 -6.69
CA GLU A 290 -3.40 19.07 -7.64
C GLU A 290 -4.65 18.19 -7.40
N VAL A 291 -5.79 18.68 -7.89
CA VAL A 291 -7.04 17.92 -7.95
C VAL A 291 -7.48 17.84 -9.41
N THR A 292 -7.73 16.63 -9.88
CA THR A 292 -8.32 16.38 -11.21
C THR A 292 -9.83 16.22 -11.12
N LYS A 293 -10.47 15.80 -12.22
CA LYS A 293 -11.89 15.48 -12.26
C LYS A 293 -12.19 14.19 -11.49
N SER A 294 -13.48 13.89 -11.31
CA SER A 294 -13.91 12.63 -10.70
C SER A 294 -13.62 11.42 -11.61
N VAL A 295 -13.71 10.21 -11.04
CA VAL A 295 -13.61 8.96 -11.82
C VAL A 295 -14.69 8.87 -12.89
N PHE A 296 -15.88 9.42 -12.62
CA PHE A 296 -16.99 9.46 -13.58
C PHE A 296 -16.81 10.48 -14.73
N ASP A 297 -15.89 11.43 -14.55
CA ASP A 297 -15.54 12.47 -15.54
C ASP A 297 -14.15 12.23 -16.14
N ASP A 298 -13.67 10.99 -16.14
CA ASP A 298 -12.38 10.56 -16.69
C ASP A 298 -11.17 11.32 -16.10
N GLY A 299 -11.19 11.62 -14.79
CA GLY A 299 -10.16 12.40 -14.11
C GLY A 299 -8.74 11.89 -14.33
N ALA A 300 -8.54 10.56 -14.27
CA ALA A 300 -7.24 9.94 -14.54
C ALA A 300 -6.75 10.21 -15.99
N ALA A 301 -7.65 10.15 -16.97
CA ALA A 301 -7.30 10.44 -18.36
C ALA A 301 -6.85 11.90 -18.58
N HIS A 302 -7.44 12.84 -17.83
CA HIS A 302 -6.99 14.24 -17.87
C HIS A 302 -5.54 14.39 -17.43
N VAL A 303 -5.17 13.73 -16.33
CA VAL A 303 -3.78 13.73 -15.84
C VAL A 303 -2.86 13.08 -16.86
N LEU A 304 -3.19 11.86 -17.31
CA LEU A 304 -2.36 11.10 -18.24
C LEU A 304 -2.11 11.85 -19.55
N ARG A 305 -3.14 12.46 -20.15
CA ARG A 305 -2.99 13.26 -21.37
C ARG A 305 -2.13 14.51 -21.17
N SER A 306 -2.02 15.05 -19.96
CA SER A 306 -1.15 16.20 -19.67
C SER A 306 0.34 15.83 -19.64
N LEU A 307 0.68 14.55 -19.74
CA LEU A 307 2.05 14.03 -19.71
C LEU A 307 2.59 13.72 -21.12
N LEU A 308 1.73 13.80 -22.12
CA LEU A 308 2.06 13.63 -23.55
C LEU A 308 2.41 14.96 -24.22
#